data_ade4a0fd83c72642c72141de9c4c4516
#
_entry.id   ade4a0fd83c72642c72141de9c4c4516
#
_cell.length_a   1.000
_cell.length_b   1.000
_cell.length_c   1.000
_cell.angle_alpha   90.00
_cell.angle_beta   90.00
_cell.angle_gamma   90.00
#
_symmetry.space_group_name_H-M   'P 1'
#
loop_
_entity.id
_entity.type
_entity.pdbx_description
1 polymer ?
#
loop_
_entity_poly.entity_id
_entity_poly.type
_entity_poly.pdbx_seq_one_letter_code
_entity_poly.pdbx_strand_id
1 'polypeptide(L)'
;MIITLKDGSTKEYSEPKSIIEIAADISEGLARMACAGEVNGEVEDLRTVIDKDCNLSILTFNDEGGKAAFRHTTSHIMAQAIKRLYPDTKLAIGPSIADGFYYDVDRDTPLTSEDLEKIEAEMKKIVKEDLKLERFELPRAEAIAFMKEKEEPYKVELIEDLPEGEEISFYDQGEFVDLCAGPHLMTCLLYTSPSPRDLSTS
;
A
#
# COMPACT_ATOMS: atom_id res chain seq x y z
N MET A 1 -6.82 26.79 4.70
CA MET A 1 -6.18 26.35 3.45
C MET A 1 -7.22 26.16 2.37
N ILE A 2 -6.84 26.39 1.12
CA ILE A 2 -7.73 26.25 -0.05
C ILE A 2 -7.24 25.08 -0.88
N ILE A 3 -8.12 24.11 -1.09
CA ILE A 3 -7.86 22.94 -1.93
C ILE A 3 -8.58 23.13 -3.26
N THR A 4 -7.83 23.15 -4.36
CA THR A 4 -8.38 23.21 -5.71
C THR A 4 -8.49 21.79 -6.27
N LEU A 5 -9.70 21.37 -6.62
CA LEU A 5 -9.98 20.04 -7.15
C LEU A 5 -9.79 19.97 -8.67
N LYS A 6 -9.72 18.74 -9.22
CA LYS A 6 -9.49 18.48 -10.65
C LYS A 6 -10.50 19.18 -11.59
N ASP A 7 -11.73 19.39 -11.14
CA ASP A 7 -12.78 20.11 -11.89
C ASP A 7 -12.71 21.62 -11.77
N GLY A 8 -11.72 22.17 -11.07
CA GLY A 8 -11.52 23.58 -10.80
C GLY A 8 -12.34 24.14 -9.64
N SER A 9 -13.18 23.32 -8.99
CA SER A 9 -13.86 23.73 -7.77
C SER A 9 -12.88 23.84 -6.60
N THR A 10 -13.23 24.63 -5.58
CA THR A 10 -12.39 24.82 -4.40
C THR A 10 -13.13 24.43 -3.13
N LYS A 11 -12.37 23.88 -2.18
CA LYS A 11 -12.82 23.65 -0.81
C LYS A 11 -11.91 24.40 0.16
N GLU A 12 -12.49 25.05 1.15
CA GLU A 12 -11.77 25.77 2.17
C GLU A 12 -11.83 25.01 3.51
N TYR A 13 -10.68 24.87 4.15
CA TYR A 13 -10.55 24.22 5.46
C TYR A 13 -9.81 25.13 6.43
N SER A 14 -10.31 25.17 7.67
CA SER A 14 -9.68 25.93 8.78
C SER A 14 -8.55 25.16 9.45
N GLU A 15 -8.51 23.84 9.28
CA GLU A 15 -7.56 22.93 9.90
C GLU A 15 -6.96 21.97 8.87
N PRO A 16 -5.73 21.44 9.10
CA PRO A 16 -5.17 20.39 8.27
C PRO A 16 -6.10 19.17 8.19
N LYS A 17 -6.15 18.54 7.02
CA LYS A 17 -6.94 17.32 6.79
C LYS A 17 -6.14 16.31 5.97
N SER A 18 -6.33 15.04 6.24
CA SER A 18 -5.81 13.99 5.38
C SER A 18 -6.57 13.92 4.05
N ILE A 19 -5.91 13.39 3.02
CA ILE A 19 -6.51 13.24 1.68
C ILE A 19 -7.79 12.40 1.74
N ILE A 20 -7.81 11.34 2.58
CA ILE A 20 -9.02 10.51 2.72
C ILE A 20 -10.19 11.26 3.37
N GLU A 21 -9.92 12.15 4.34
CA GLU A 21 -10.96 12.99 4.94
C GLU A 21 -11.51 14.00 3.93
N ILE A 22 -10.63 14.59 3.10
CA ILE A 22 -11.06 15.48 2.01
C ILE A 22 -11.90 14.71 0.98
N ALA A 23 -11.52 13.49 0.63
CA ALA A 23 -12.31 12.63 -0.25
C ALA A 23 -13.70 12.33 0.33
N ALA A 24 -13.80 12.05 1.63
CA ALA A 24 -15.06 11.83 2.33
C ALA A 24 -15.94 13.09 2.37
N ASP A 25 -15.35 14.27 2.56
CA ASP A 25 -16.06 15.56 2.49
C ASP A 25 -16.59 15.88 1.08
N ILE A 26 -16.01 15.29 0.03
CA ILE A 26 -16.53 15.38 -1.33
C ILE A 26 -17.70 14.42 -1.49
N SER A 27 -17.47 13.14 -1.25
CA SER A 27 -18.52 12.12 -1.14
C SER A 27 -17.99 10.85 -0.48
N GLU A 28 -18.83 10.17 0.29
CA GLU A 28 -18.49 8.85 0.86
C GLU A 28 -18.20 7.80 -0.23
N GLY A 29 -18.88 7.90 -1.38
CA GLY A 29 -18.66 7.02 -2.53
C GLY A 29 -17.23 7.18 -3.09
N LEU A 30 -16.76 8.43 -3.22
CA LEU A 30 -15.40 8.73 -3.67
C LEU A 30 -14.37 8.22 -2.65
N ALA A 31 -14.58 8.46 -1.36
CA ALA A 31 -13.68 7.97 -0.31
C ALA A 31 -13.53 6.44 -0.34
N ARG A 32 -14.62 5.71 -0.58
CA ARG A 32 -14.57 4.24 -0.71
C ARG A 32 -13.82 3.76 -1.94
N MET A 33 -13.79 4.54 -3.01
CA MET A 33 -13.10 4.19 -4.26
C MET A 33 -11.68 4.77 -4.34
N ALA A 34 -11.31 5.64 -3.42
CA ALA A 34 -10.01 6.30 -3.41
C ALA A 34 -8.88 5.29 -3.21
N CYS A 35 -7.87 5.38 -4.05
CA CYS A 35 -6.67 4.55 -3.99
C CYS A 35 -5.43 5.36 -3.57
N ALA A 36 -5.35 6.63 -3.98
CA ALA A 36 -4.27 7.57 -3.67
C ALA A 36 -4.77 9.00 -3.87
N GLY A 37 -3.95 9.99 -3.54
CA GLY A 37 -4.14 11.37 -3.93
C GLY A 37 -3.04 11.82 -4.89
N GLU A 38 -3.31 12.85 -5.68
CA GLU A 38 -2.28 13.56 -6.43
C GLU A 38 -2.26 15.01 -5.94
N VAL A 39 -1.18 15.38 -5.28
CA VAL A 39 -0.96 16.71 -4.69
C VAL A 39 0.05 17.47 -5.54
N ASN A 40 -0.39 18.53 -6.22
CA ASN A 40 0.45 19.33 -7.11
C ASN A 40 1.20 18.50 -8.18
N GLY A 41 0.63 17.38 -8.61
CA GLY A 41 1.20 16.48 -9.62
C GLY A 41 2.02 15.31 -9.05
N GLU A 42 2.18 15.20 -7.74
CA GLU A 42 2.86 14.09 -7.08
C GLU A 42 1.85 13.15 -6.42
N VAL A 43 2.05 11.84 -6.60
CA VAL A 43 1.15 10.82 -6.05
C VAL A 43 1.50 10.57 -4.58
N GLU A 44 0.49 10.73 -3.73
CA GLU A 44 0.59 10.68 -2.27
C GLU A 44 -0.35 9.63 -1.68
N ASP A 45 0.02 9.11 -0.51
CA ASP A 45 -0.83 8.22 0.28
C ASP A 45 -2.08 8.97 0.77
N LEU A 46 -3.20 8.25 0.87
CA LEU A 46 -4.46 8.81 1.36
C LEU A 46 -4.40 9.34 2.81
N ARG A 47 -3.40 8.89 3.59
CA ARG A 47 -3.14 9.32 4.97
C ARG A 47 -2.37 10.63 5.04
N THR A 48 -1.75 11.06 3.93
CA THR A 48 -0.99 12.32 3.87
C THR A 48 -1.89 13.47 4.29
N VAL A 49 -1.40 14.25 5.26
CA VAL A 49 -2.10 15.42 5.79
C VAL A 49 -1.73 16.66 4.97
N ILE A 50 -2.73 17.31 4.43
CA ILE A 50 -2.60 18.59 3.73
C ILE A 50 -2.75 19.72 4.76
N ASP A 51 -1.77 20.59 4.83
CA ASP A 51 -1.70 21.72 5.77
C ASP A 51 -1.61 23.09 5.10
N LYS A 52 -1.58 23.13 3.75
CA LYS A 52 -1.43 24.34 2.93
C LYS A 52 -2.21 24.25 1.63
N ASP A 53 -2.35 25.37 0.96
CA ASP A 53 -3.03 25.45 -0.33
C ASP A 53 -2.36 24.55 -1.37
N CYS A 54 -3.17 23.77 -2.08
CA CYS A 54 -2.68 22.87 -3.14
C CYS A 54 -3.75 22.55 -4.18
N ASN A 55 -3.30 21.98 -5.29
CA ASN A 55 -4.15 21.25 -6.22
C ASN A 55 -4.22 19.78 -5.78
N LEU A 56 -5.42 19.24 -5.67
CA LEU A 56 -5.65 17.86 -5.23
C LEU A 56 -6.57 17.13 -6.21
N SER A 57 -6.13 15.98 -6.68
CA SER A 57 -6.96 15.00 -7.39
C SER A 57 -7.06 13.72 -6.56
N ILE A 58 -8.27 13.24 -6.31
CA ILE A 58 -8.48 11.93 -5.69
C ILE A 58 -8.38 10.88 -6.79
N LEU A 59 -7.40 10.00 -6.67
CA LEU A 59 -7.12 8.95 -7.64
C LEU A 59 -7.85 7.67 -7.28
N THR A 60 -8.52 7.08 -8.27
CA THR A 60 -9.22 5.80 -8.17
C THR A 60 -8.51 4.74 -9.01
N PHE A 61 -9.03 3.53 -9.06
CA PHE A 61 -8.50 2.47 -9.93
C PHE A 61 -8.51 2.84 -11.44
N ASN A 62 -9.30 3.83 -11.84
CA ASN A 62 -9.32 4.30 -13.25
C ASN A 62 -8.13 5.18 -13.60
N ASP A 63 -7.39 5.68 -12.62
CA ASP A 63 -6.22 6.54 -12.78
C ASP A 63 -4.94 5.71 -12.61
N GLU A 64 -3.88 6.03 -13.35
CA GLU A 64 -2.62 5.24 -13.30
C GLU A 64 -2.00 5.21 -11.89
N GLY A 65 -1.94 6.35 -11.20
CA GLY A 65 -1.46 6.40 -9.81
C GLY A 65 -2.33 5.60 -8.84
N GLY A 66 -3.65 5.59 -9.07
CA GLY A 66 -4.59 4.78 -8.30
C GLY A 66 -4.42 3.28 -8.56
N LYS A 67 -4.23 2.86 -9.82
CA LYS A 67 -3.89 1.47 -10.16
C LYS A 67 -2.58 1.03 -9.52
N ALA A 68 -1.56 1.89 -9.52
CA ALA A 68 -0.28 1.60 -8.91
C ALA A 68 -0.43 1.33 -7.40
N ALA A 69 -1.14 2.18 -6.65
CA ALA A 69 -1.41 2.00 -5.23
C ALA A 69 -2.24 0.73 -4.96
N PHE A 70 -3.23 0.45 -5.80
CA PHE A 70 -4.03 -0.78 -5.71
C PHE A 70 -3.17 -2.04 -5.91
N ARG A 71 -2.36 -2.09 -6.97
CA ARG A 71 -1.46 -3.21 -7.26
C ARG A 71 -0.41 -3.39 -6.15
N HIS A 72 0.10 -2.29 -5.63
CA HIS A 72 1.04 -2.30 -4.52
C HIS A 72 0.42 -2.91 -3.25
N THR A 73 -0.80 -2.52 -2.90
CA THR A 73 -1.54 -3.15 -1.79
C THR A 73 -1.81 -4.63 -2.07
N THR A 74 -2.12 -5.00 -3.30
CA THR A 74 -2.33 -6.41 -3.67
C THR A 74 -1.05 -7.24 -3.52
N SER A 75 0.13 -6.66 -3.81
CA SER A 75 1.42 -7.35 -3.59
C SER A 75 1.66 -7.62 -2.10
N HIS A 76 1.28 -6.69 -1.20
CA HIS A 76 1.36 -6.90 0.25
C HIS A 76 0.36 -7.96 0.75
N ILE A 77 -0.86 -8.01 0.19
CA ILE A 77 -1.82 -9.09 0.48
C ILE A 77 -1.24 -10.45 0.06
N MET A 78 -0.55 -10.52 -1.08
CA MET A 78 0.14 -11.73 -1.52
C MET A 78 1.28 -12.10 -0.57
N ALA A 79 2.10 -11.15 -0.14
CA ALA A 79 3.18 -11.36 0.81
C ALA A 79 2.65 -11.88 2.16
N GLN A 80 1.55 -11.31 2.68
CA GLN A 80 0.88 -11.81 3.89
C GLN A 80 0.37 -13.24 3.70
N ALA A 81 -0.26 -13.54 2.57
CA ALA A 81 -0.73 -14.89 2.27
C ALA A 81 0.42 -15.90 2.23
N ILE A 82 1.56 -15.51 1.63
CA ILE A 82 2.77 -16.35 1.61
C ILE A 82 3.28 -16.59 3.03
N LYS A 83 3.38 -15.55 3.86
CA LYS A 83 3.83 -15.68 5.27
C LYS A 83 2.88 -16.53 6.11
N ARG A 84 1.56 -16.48 5.90
CA ARG A 84 0.59 -17.35 6.57
C ARG A 84 0.77 -18.82 6.21
N LEU A 85 1.01 -19.11 4.94
CA LEU A 85 1.15 -20.47 4.44
C LEU A 85 2.57 -21.03 4.63
N TYR A 86 3.57 -20.16 4.55
CA TYR A 86 4.99 -20.51 4.53
C TYR A 86 5.78 -19.52 5.41
N PRO A 87 5.70 -19.64 6.75
CA PRO A 87 6.26 -18.66 7.69
C PRO A 87 7.77 -18.43 7.56
N ASP A 88 8.51 -19.46 7.14
CA ASP A 88 9.98 -19.41 7.00
C ASP A 88 10.45 -18.67 5.75
N THR A 89 9.53 -18.34 4.82
CA THR A 89 9.84 -17.56 3.61
C THR A 89 10.35 -16.18 4.00
N LYS A 90 11.48 -15.74 3.45
CA LYS A 90 12.00 -14.39 3.63
C LYS A 90 11.51 -13.50 2.50
N LEU A 91 11.14 -12.29 2.84
CA LEU A 91 10.56 -11.30 1.93
C LEU A 91 11.60 -10.28 1.53
N ALA A 92 11.73 -10.00 0.24
CA ALA A 92 12.60 -8.94 -0.28
C ALA A 92 11.77 -7.70 -0.67
N ILE A 93 11.45 -7.53 -1.94
CA ILE A 93 10.70 -6.39 -2.45
C ILE A 93 9.48 -6.82 -3.27
N GLY A 94 8.43 -5.97 -3.26
CA GLY A 94 7.19 -6.24 -3.97
C GLY A 94 6.58 -5.00 -4.64
N PRO A 95 7.27 -4.39 -5.63
CA PRO A 95 6.75 -3.19 -6.28
C PRO A 95 5.58 -3.50 -7.21
N SER A 96 4.73 -2.49 -7.42
CA SER A 96 3.82 -2.48 -8.57
C SER A 96 4.60 -2.16 -9.85
N ILE A 97 4.16 -2.74 -10.96
CA ILE A 97 4.67 -2.47 -12.31
C ILE A 97 3.53 -2.06 -13.23
N ALA A 98 3.85 -1.62 -14.45
CA ALA A 98 2.85 -1.09 -15.39
C ALA A 98 1.67 -2.05 -15.63
N ASP A 99 1.93 -3.35 -15.74
CA ASP A 99 0.92 -4.35 -16.08
C ASP A 99 0.66 -5.37 -14.95
N GLY A 100 1.05 -5.04 -13.69
CA GLY A 100 0.84 -5.96 -12.58
C GLY A 100 1.64 -5.62 -11.33
N PHE A 101 2.05 -6.64 -10.62
CA PHE A 101 2.95 -6.58 -9.46
C PHE A 101 3.70 -7.90 -9.34
N TYR A 102 4.77 -7.90 -8.58
CA TYR A 102 5.45 -9.12 -8.16
C TYR A 102 5.91 -8.98 -6.70
N TYR A 103 6.40 -10.06 -6.13
CA TYR A 103 7.06 -10.03 -4.83
C TYR A 103 8.23 -11.03 -4.86
N ASP A 104 9.43 -10.56 -4.60
CA ASP A 104 10.61 -11.39 -4.50
C ASP A 104 10.65 -12.07 -3.14
N VAL A 105 10.74 -13.39 -3.15
CA VAL A 105 10.76 -14.23 -1.96
C VAL A 105 11.92 -15.20 -2.00
N ASP A 106 12.53 -15.44 -0.84
CA ASP A 106 13.59 -16.44 -0.67
C ASP A 106 13.06 -17.62 0.13
N ARG A 107 13.16 -18.82 -0.47
CA ARG A 107 12.70 -20.11 0.05
C ARG A 107 13.60 -21.24 -0.38
N ASP A 108 13.74 -22.25 0.48
CA ASP A 108 14.47 -23.47 0.16
C ASP A 108 13.85 -24.24 -1.02
N THR A 109 12.53 -24.15 -1.18
CA THR A 109 11.78 -24.86 -2.23
C THR A 109 11.01 -23.85 -3.09
N PRO A 110 11.17 -23.87 -4.43
CA PRO A 110 10.40 -23.02 -5.34
C PRO A 110 8.89 -23.23 -5.20
N LEU A 111 8.12 -22.16 -5.41
CA LEU A 111 6.65 -22.22 -5.45
C LEU A 111 6.19 -23.04 -6.67
N THR A 112 5.25 -23.95 -6.43
CA THR A 112 4.60 -24.76 -7.47
C THR A 112 3.29 -24.14 -7.90
N SER A 113 2.68 -24.62 -9.00
CA SER A 113 1.34 -24.20 -9.41
C SER A 113 0.28 -24.46 -8.34
N GLU A 114 0.41 -25.56 -7.58
CA GLU A 114 -0.49 -25.86 -6.45
C GLU A 114 -0.33 -24.85 -5.31
N ASP A 115 0.90 -24.40 -5.05
CA ASP A 115 1.16 -23.35 -4.05
C ASP A 115 0.55 -22.02 -4.47
N LEU A 116 0.59 -21.68 -5.76
CA LEU A 116 -0.05 -20.46 -6.26
C LEU A 116 -1.57 -20.48 -6.07
N GLU A 117 -2.23 -21.62 -6.27
CA GLU A 117 -3.66 -21.78 -5.99
C GLU A 117 -3.99 -21.58 -4.51
N LYS A 118 -3.14 -22.12 -3.61
CA LYS A 118 -3.27 -21.93 -2.16
C LYS A 118 -3.08 -20.48 -1.76
N ILE A 119 -2.06 -19.81 -2.32
CA ILE A 119 -1.78 -18.40 -2.07
C ILE A 119 -2.98 -17.54 -2.52
N GLU A 120 -3.51 -17.77 -3.72
CA GLU A 120 -4.69 -17.05 -4.21
C GLU A 120 -5.91 -17.26 -3.29
N ALA A 121 -6.13 -18.48 -2.82
CA ALA A 121 -7.23 -18.78 -1.90
C ALA A 121 -7.05 -18.05 -0.56
N GLU A 122 -5.82 -17.94 -0.05
CA GLU A 122 -5.50 -17.23 1.18
C GLU A 122 -5.63 -15.71 1.01
N MET A 123 -5.16 -15.16 -0.13
CA MET A 123 -5.37 -13.74 -0.47
C MET A 123 -6.86 -13.37 -0.45
N LYS A 124 -7.73 -14.23 -1.01
CA LYS A 124 -9.19 -14.03 -0.96
C LYS A 124 -9.76 -13.99 0.45
N LYS A 125 -9.16 -14.73 1.41
CA LYS A 125 -9.55 -14.66 2.83
C LYS A 125 -9.13 -13.32 3.43
N ILE A 126 -7.86 -12.92 3.23
CA ILE A 126 -7.31 -11.63 3.74
C ILE A 126 -8.17 -10.46 3.24
N VAL A 127 -8.54 -10.45 1.95
CA VAL A 127 -9.44 -9.43 1.39
C VAL A 127 -10.78 -9.38 2.13
N LYS A 128 -11.35 -10.53 2.50
CA LYS A 128 -12.63 -10.60 3.24
C LYS A 128 -12.51 -10.19 4.70
N GLU A 129 -11.32 -10.28 5.29
CA GLU A 129 -11.06 -9.83 6.66
C GLU A 129 -11.09 -8.30 6.77
N ASP A 130 -10.95 -7.59 5.65
CA ASP A 130 -10.98 -6.12 5.55
C ASP A 130 -10.05 -5.45 6.57
N LEU A 131 -8.83 -5.95 6.66
CA LEU A 131 -7.82 -5.43 7.58
C LEU A 131 -7.48 -3.98 7.21
N LYS A 132 -7.39 -3.12 8.22
CA LYS A 132 -6.88 -1.76 8.03
C LYS A 132 -5.38 -1.82 7.74
N LEU A 133 -4.94 -0.94 6.87
CA LEU A 133 -3.52 -0.67 6.68
C LEU A 133 -3.15 0.58 7.46
N GLU A 134 -2.28 0.45 8.44
CA GLU A 134 -1.81 1.57 9.25
C GLU A 134 -0.34 1.85 8.94
N ARG A 135 -0.03 3.11 8.58
CA ARG A 135 1.34 3.55 8.32
C ARG A 135 1.96 4.07 9.62
N PHE A 136 3.18 3.67 9.89
CA PHE A 136 3.99 4.21 10.98
C PHE A 136 5.46 4.32 10.56
N GLU A 137 6.21 5.07 11.33
CA GLU A 137 7.63 5.34 11.08
C GLU A 137 8.46 4.95 12.30
N LEU A 138 9.67 4.49 12.05
CA LEU A 138 10.65 4.21 13.09
C LEU A 138 12.00 4.87 12.77
N PRO A 139 12.72 5.37 13.78
CA PRO A 139 14.12 5.72 13.63
C PRO A 139 14.93 4.53 13.11
N ARG A 140 15.97 4.77 12.31
CA ARG A 140 16.77 3.72 11.64
C ARG A 140 17.19 2.58 12.58
N ALA A 141 17.72 2.90 13.75
CA ALA A 141 18.17 1.88 14.69
C ALA A 141 17.02 0.99 15.19
N GLU A 142 15.85 1.58 15.44
CA GLU A 142 14.65 0.86 15.86
C GLU A 142 14.07 0.04 14.70
N ALA A 143 14.05 0.58 13.49
CA ALA A 143 13.60 -0.10 12.27
C ALA A 143 14.45 -1.36 11.99
N ILE A 144 15.78 -1.26 12.10
CA ILE A 144 16.69 -2.40 11.97
C ILE A 144 16.42 -3.46 13.04
N ALA A 145 16.28 -3.04 14.31
CA ALA A 145 16.00 -3.96 15.41
C ALA A 145 14.66 -4.67 15.21
N PHE A 146 13.63 -3.93 14.77
CA PHE A 146 12.31 -4.45 14.46
C PHE A 146 12.30 -5.50 13.36
N MET A 147 13.01 -5.25 12.24
CA MET A 147 13.12 -6.22 11.15
C MET A 147 13.98 -7.44 11.51
N LYS A 148 15.00 -7.27 12.37
CA LYS A 148 15.78 -8.40 12.92
C LYS A 148 14.92 -9.30 13.81
N GLU A 149 14.07 -8.73 14.66
CA GLU A 149 13.13 -9.50 15.49
C GLU A 149 12.11 -10.29 14.63
N LYS A 150 11.70 -9.70 13.50
CA LYS A 150 10.82 -10.39 12.53
C LYS A 150 11.54 -11.38 11.62
N GLU A 151 12.85 -11.54 11.78
CA GLU A 151 13.69 -12.42 10.94
C GLU A 151 13.62 -12.11 9.44
N GLU A 152 13.54 -10.84 9.06
CA GLU A 152 13.49 -10.37 7.67
C GLU A 152 14.84 -9.71 7.27
N PRO A 153 15.87 -10.52 6.92
CA PRO A 153 17.21 -10.01 6.68
C PRO A 153 17.30 -9.06 5.49
N TYR A 154 16.57 -9.32 4.41
CA TYR A 154 16.56 -8.45 3.23
C TYR A 154 15.96 -7.07 3.53
N LYS A 155 15.01 -6.98 4.46
CA LYS A 155 14.47 -5.68 4.92
C LYS A 155 15.50 -4.93 5.76
N VAL A 156 16.32 -5.63 6.53
CA VAL A 156 17.45 -5.03 7.26
C VAL A 156 18.45 -4.43 6.29
N GLU A 157 18.87 -5.18 5.26
CA GLU A 157 19.79 -4.69 4.22
C GLU A 157 19.23 -3.46 3.51
N LEU A 158 17.96 -3.48 3.12
CA LEU A 158 17.30 -2.34 2.49
C LEU A 158 17.33 -1.09 3.38
N ILE A 159 17.10 -1.23 4.70
CA ILE A 159 17.15 -0.10 5.64
C ILE A 159 18.59 0.44 5.76
N GLU A 160 19.59 -0.47 5.81
CA GLU A 160 21.00 -0.10 5.91
C GLU A 160 21.48 0.66 4.67
N ASP A 161 20.96 0.34 3.49
CA ASP A 161 21.29 0.96 2.21
C ASP A 161 20.59 2.31 1.97
N LEU A 162 19.53 2.65 2.74
CA LEU A 162 18.86 3.94 2.61
C LEU A 162 19.81 5.10 2.98
N PRO A 163 19.75 6.26 2.28
CA PRO A 163 20.50 7.45 2.64
C PRO A 163 20.25 7.90 4.09
N GLU A 164 21.24 8.58 4.70
CA GLU A 164 21.03 9.20 6.01
C GLU A 164 19.94 10.28 5.94
N GLY A 165 19.04 10.25 6.91
CA GLY A 165 17.92 11.19 6.99
C GLY A 165 16.69 10.78 6.18
N GLU A 166 16.76 9.67 5.46
CA GLU A 166 15.59 9.10 4.78
C GLU A 166 14.57 8.60 5.80
N GLU A 167 13.29 8.88 5.53
CA GLU A 167 12.17 8.41 6.33
C GLU A 167 12.00 6.89 6.16
N ILE A 168 11.92 6.17 7.26
CA ILE A 168 11.74 4.72 7.25
C ILE A 168 10.34 4.40 7.74
N SER A 169 9.48 4.04 6.80
CA SER A 169 8.07 3.76 7.05
C SER A 169 7.72 2.30 6.87
N PHE A 170 6.68 1.91 7.56
CA PHE A 170 6.10 0.58 7.57
C PHE A 170 4.59 0.67 7.39
N TYR A 171 4.02 -0.40 6.86
CA TYR A 171 2.58 -0.60 6.84
C TYR A 171 2.23 -1.85 7.62
N ASP A 172 1.40 -1.65 8.64
CA ASP A 172 0.79 -2.70 9.45
C ASP A 172 -0.54 -3.14 8.81
N GLN A 173 -0.66 -4.44 8.59
CA GLN A 173 -1.80 -5.10 7.96
C GLN A 173 -2.26 -6.26 8.85
N GLY A 174 -2.61 -5.93 10.10
CA GLY A 174 -2.93 -6.91 11.14
C GLY A 174 -1.70 -7.63 11.67
N GLU A 175 -1.59 -8.93 11.48
CA GLU A 175 -0.39 -9.68 11.90
C GLU A 175 0.82 -9.50 10.97
N PHE A 176 0.62 -8.90 9.80
CA PHE A 176 1.66 -8.67 8.80
C PHE A 176 2.11 -7.21 8.79
N VAL A 177 3.40 -6.99 8.89
CA VAL A 177 4.01 -5.65 8.79
C VAL A 177 5.11 -5.69 7.76
N ASP A 178 5.13 -4.73 6.84
CA ASP A 178 6.17 -4.62 5.82
C ASP A 178 6.83 -3.24 5.79
N LEU A 179 8.14 -3.22 5.50
CA LEU A 179 8.90 -2.02 5.19
C LEU A 179 8.46 -1.48 3.83
N CYS A 180 7.90 -0.29 3.80
CA CYS A 180 7.37 0.28 2.57
C CYS A 180 7.14 1.79 2.65
N ALA A 181 7.46 2.50 1.56
CA ALA A 181 7.18 3.93 1.42
C ALA A 181 5.72 4.23 1.03
N GLY A 182 4.98 3.25 0.53
CA GLY A 182 3.63 3.45 0.00
C GLY A 182 3.61 4.01 -1.44
N PRO A 183 2.49 4.58 -1.89
CA PRO A 183 1.19 4.63 -1.21
C PRO A 183 0.44 3.29 -1.20
N HIS A 184 -0.49 3.14 -0.26
CA HIS A 184 -1.38 1.99 -0.13
C HIS A 184 -2.84 2.40 0.05
N LEU A 185 -3.76 1.45 -0.19
CA LEU A 185 -5.16 1.60 0.16
C LEU A 185 -5.34 1.73 1.68
N MET A 186 -6.53 2.16 2.11
CA MET A 186 -6.85 2.29 3.54
C MET A 186 -7.11 0.94 4.21
N THR A 187 -7.58 -0.04 3.46
CA THR A 187 -7.87 -1.41 3.94
C THR A 187 -7.54 -2.45 2.88
N CYS A 188 -7.51 -3.71 3.29
CA CYS A 188 -7.36 -4.84 2.37
C CYS A 188 -8.60 -5.09 1.49
N LEU A 189 -9.74 -4.45 1.79
CA LEU A 189 -10.96 -4.61 1.00
C LEU A 189 -10.82 -3.89 -0.34
N LEU A 190 -10.62 -4.67 -1.38
CA LEU A 190 -10.44 -4.19 -2.75
C LEU A 190 -11.83 -3.94 -3.37
N TYR A 191 -12.36 -2.73 -3.22
CA TYR A 191 -13.69 -2.35 -3.72
C TYR A 191 -13.80 -2.21 -5.24
N THR A 192 -12.70 -2.27 -5.95
CA THR A 192 -12.73 -2.11 -7.39
C THR A 192 -13.01 -3.46 -8.04
N SER A 193 -14.17 -3.59 -8.64
CA SER A 193 -14.38 -4.62 -9.63
C SER A 193 -13.54 -4.31 -10.87
N PRO A 194 -12.44 -5.00 -11.07
CA PRO A 194 -12.44 -6.15 -11.94
C PRO A 194 -12.20 -7.43 -11.13
N SER A 195 -12.72 -8.54 -11.65
CA SER A 195 -12.53 -9.88 -11.10
C SER A 195 -11.02 -10.15 -10.83
N PRO A 196 -10.66 -10.95 -9.81
CA PRO A 196 -9.28 -11.45 -9.65
C PRO A 196 -8.67 -12.08 -10.90
N ARG A 197 -9.49 -12.44 -11.90
CA ARG A 197 -9.05 -12.91 -13.22
C ARG A 197 -8.37 -11.82 -14.05
N ASP A 198 -8.65 -10.56 -13.80
CA ASP A 198 -8.04 -9.43 -14.53
C ASP A 198 -6.65 -9.07 -13.98
N LEU A 199 -6.28 -9.64 -12.83
CA LEU A 199 -4.95 -9.52 -12.22
C LEU A 199 -4.01 -10.67 -12.59
N SER A 200 -4.52 -11.71 -13.27
CA SER A 200 -3.81 -12.98 -13.53
C SER A 200 -3.39 -13.17 -15.00
N THR A 201 -3.29 -12.13 -15.80
CA THR A 201 -2.79 -12.25 -17.17
C THR A 201 -1.35 -11.76 -17.26
N SER A 202 -0.41 -12.65 -17.00
CA SER A 202 0.78 -12.90 -17.83
C SER A 202 1.63 -13.98 -17.20
#